data_528316177039182d19cf8f61be4d4e8e
#
_entry.id   528316177039182d19cf8f61be4d4e8e
#
_cell.length_a   1.000
_cell.length_b   1.000
_cell.length_c   1.000
_cell.angle_alpha   90.00
_cell.angle_beta   90.00
_cell.angle_gamma   90.00
#
_symmetry.space_group_name_H-M   'P 1'
#
loop_
_entity.id
_entity.type
_entity.pdbx_description
1 polymer ?
#
loop_
_entity_poly.entity_id
_entity_poly.type
_entity_poly.pdbx_seq_one_letter_code
_entity_poly.pdbx_strand_id
1 'polypeptide(L)'
;MKNSSMFSRVFSVMALLRESPVAMVGTFICLFWLFVALFAGVLAPYDPVSTLMPMQKPMTENPAGGMFWLGTDLLGRDILSRIIYGTQTVLIYAPLATFCAYLVGIVMGLVGGYYGGRVDTLLSFVSNVILSFPVLVLYILIIATIGASGFNIILAVTFASAPGIFRIVRGLTMDLRNREYVSAAQTRGESALWVMFVEILPNARGPLIVDACLRMGYVIITIGVLGFLGMGLPPPTPDWGGMISEARKLFLVFPHMAIFPCIAISSLVLGLNLLSDGLREISLRD
;
A
#
# COMPACT_ATOMS: atom_id res chain seq x y z
N MET A 1 -23.74 25.28 -8.32
CA MET A 1 -22.56 24.54 -7.82
C MET A 1 -21.29 25.26 -8.29
N LYS A 2 -20.56 25.92 -7.36
CA LYS A 2 -19.34 26.65 -7.68
C LYS A 2 -18.27 25.65 -8.15
N ASN A 3 -17.73 25.83 -9.36
CA ASN A 3 -16.52 25.18 -9.84
C ASN A 3 -15.35 25.60 -8.93
N SER A 4 -15.15 24.88 -7.83
CA SER A 4 -13.92 25.04 -7.07
C SER A 4 -12.78 24.45 -7.90
N SER A 5 -11.82 25.30 -8.27
CA SER A 5 -10.65 24.88 -9.03
C SER A 5 -9.93 23.75 -8.28
N MET A 6 -9.28 22.84 -8.99
CA MET A 6 -8.51 21.73 -8.41
C MET A 6 -7.53 22.24 -7.31
N PHE A 7 -6.99 23.45 -7.49
CA PHE A 7 -6.15 24.15 -6.52
C PHE A 7 -6.88 24.49 -5.21
N SER A 8 -8.14 24.91 -5.24
CA SER A 8 -8.88 25.23 -4.02
C SER A 8 -9.20 23.98 -3.20
N ARG A 9 -9.41 22.82 -3.85
CA ARG A 9 -9.63 21.53 -3.18
C ARG A 9 -8.35 21.02 -2.53
N VAL A 10 -7.20 21.10 -3.21
CA VAL A 10 -5.91 20.72 -2.63
C VAL A 10 -5.57 21.63 -1.43
N PHE A 11 -5.86 22.93 -1.53
CA PHE A 11 -5.61 23.87 -0.44
C PHE A 11 -6.52 23.63 0.76
N SER A 12 -7.79 23.26 0.54
CA SER A 12 -8.70 22.91 1.63
C SER A 12 -8.29 21.59 2.32
N VAL A 13 -7.84 20.58 1.57
CA VAL A 13 -7.29 19.33 2.15
C VAL A 13 -6.03 19.61 2.96
N MET A 14 -5.11 20.44 2.46
CA MET A 14 -3.91 20.85 3.21
C MET A 14 -4.24 21.67 4.47
N ALA A 15 -5.27 22.50 4.42
CA ALA A 15 -5.75 23.24 5.59
C ALA A 15 -6.32 22.29 6.66
N LEU A 16 -7.11 21.30 6.25
CA LEU A 16 -7.62 20.26 7.15
C LEU A 16 -6.50 19.42 7.77
N LEU A 17 -5.49 19.02 7.00
CA LEU A 17 -4.33 18.27 7.52
C LEU A 17 -3.52 19.06 8.56
N ARG A 18 -3.55 20.40 8.51
CA ARG A 18 -2.89 21.26 9.52
C ARG A 18 -3.58 21.22 10.89
N GLU A 19 -4.81 20.77 10.96
CA GLU A 19 -5.55 20.66 12.23
C GLU A 19 -5.11 19.45 13.07
N SER A 20 -4.46 18.47 12.45
CA SER A 20 -3.87 17.31 13.16
C SER A 20 -2.36 17.26 12.95
N PRO A 21 -1.54 17.50 14.02
CA PRO A 21 -0.09 17.34 13.95
C PRO A 21 0.34 15.95 13.51
N VAL A 22 -0.44 14.94 13.88
CA VAL A 22 -0.20 13.53 13.50
C VAL A 22 -0.33 13.35 11.99
N ALA A 23 -1.40 13.91 11.40
CA ALA A 23 -1.60 13.91 9.94
C ALA A 23 -0.46 14.62 9.21
N MET A 24 0.03 15.74 9.73
CA MET A 24 1.14 16.48 9.12
C MET A 24 2.43 15.66 9.09
N VAL A 25 2.80 15.01 10.20
CA VAL A 25 3.99 14.15 10.25
C VAL A 25 3.85 12.98 9.28
N GLY A 26 2.70 12.29 9.28
CA GLY A 26 2.42 11.20 8.34
C GLY A 26 2.51 11.65 6.88
N THR A 27 1.91 12.79 6.55
CA THR A 27 1.98 13.39 5.20
C THR A 27 3.41 13.72 4.80
N PHE A 28 4.20 14.33 5.70
CA PHE A 28 5.59 14.66 5.43
C PHE A 28 6.42 13.42 5.11
N ILE A 29 6.29 12.34 5.88
CA ILE A 29 7.00 11.09 5.64
C ILE A 29 6.59 10.48 4.29
N CYS A 30 5.29 10.43 3.98
CA CYS A 30 4.81 9.91 2.71
C CYS A 30 5.32 10.76 1.52
N LEU A 31 5.30 12.09 1.63
CA LEU A 31 5.82 12.99 0.61
C LEU A 31 7.34 12.87 0.45
N PHE A 32 8.08 12.66 1.55
CA PHE A 32 9.52 12.40 1.50
C PHE A 32 9.80 11.14 0.66
N TRP A 33 9.15 10.02 0.92
CA TRP A 33 9.36 8.80 0.15
C TRP A 33 8.86 8.91 -1.29
N LEU A 34 7.78 9.66 -1.54
CA LEU A 34 7.33 9.97 -2.89
C LEU A 34 8.37 10.81 -3.65
N PHE A 35 8.95 11.80 -3.00
CA PHE A 35 10.04 12.60 -3.57
C PHE A 35 11.26 11.72 -3.90
N VAL A 36 11.67 10.84 -2.98
CA VAL A 36 12.77 9.88 -3.20
C VAL A 36 12.50 9.00 -4.42
N ALA A 37 11.27 8.50 -4.58
CA ALA A 37 10.91 7.67 -5.72
C ALA A 37 10.94 8.45 -7.05
N LEU A 38 10.42 9.68 -7.07
CA LEU A 38 10.37 10.50 -8.29
C LEU A 38 11.76 10.96 -8.75
N PHE A 39 12.64 11.23 -7.82
CA PHE A 39 13.99 11.71 -8.10
C PHE A 39 15.07 10.64 -7.94
N ALA A 40 14.70 9.36 -7.95
CA ALA A 40 15.62 8.24 -7.70
C ALA A 40 16.86 8.27 -8.60
N GLY A 41 16.70 8.58 -9.89
CA GLY A 41 17.81 8.64 -10.84
C GLY A 41 18.81 9.80 -10.59
N VAL A 42 18.42 10.81 -9.81
CA VAL A 42 19.30 11.95 -9.44
C VAL A 42 19.88 11.76 -8.03
N LEU A 43 19.09 11.14 -7.13
CA LEU A 43 19.46 10.97 -5.74
C LEU A 43 20.39 9.77 -5.51
N ALA A 44 20.31 8.74 -6.35
CA ALA A 44 21.13 7.56 -6.22
C ALA A 44 22.58 7.85 -6.62
N PRO A 45 23.56 7.61 -5.72
CA PRO A 45 24.99 7.85 -6.04
C PRO A 45 25.52 6.90 -7.14
N TYR A 46 24.98 5.70 -7.21
CA TYR A 46 25.42 4.64 -8.12
C TYR A 46 24.23 3.95 -8.79
N ASP A 47 24.49 3.22 -9.87
CA ASP A 47 23.51 2.31 -10.44
C ASP A 47 23.18 1.19 -9.42
N PRO A 48 21.92 0.94 -9.09
CA PRO A 48 21.51 -0.03 -8.06
C PRO A 48 21.84 -1.49 -8.39
N VAL A 49 22.24 -1.78 -9.63
CA VAL A 49 22.58 -3.13 -10.11
C VAL A 49 24.07 -3.30 -10.27
N SER A 50 24.84 -2.21 -10.38
CA SER A 50 26.30 -2.27 -10.57
C SER A 50 27.01 -2.94 -9.40
N THR A 51 27.85 -3.91 -9.70
CA THR A 51 28.71 -4.60 -8.73
C THR A 51 30.02 -3.84 -8.58
N LEU A 52 30.26 -3.28 -7.42
CA LEU A 52 31.45 -2.48 -7.10
C LEU A 52 32.36 -3.25 -6.12
N MET A 53 32.37 -2.88 -4.85
CA MET A 53 33.18 -3.53 -3.81
C MET A 53 32.27 -4.27 -2.81
N PRO A 54 32.36 -5.60 -2.67
CA PRO A 54 31.51 -6.37 -1.76
C PRO A 54 31.74 -6.03 -0.29
N MET A 55 30.65 -6.09 0.50
CA MET A 55 30.68 -6.06 1.97
C MET A 55 31.41 -4.84 2.58
N GLN A 56 31.32 -3.68 1.95
CA GLN A 56 31.87 -2.45 2.50
C GLN A 56 31.00 -1.92 3.64
N LYS A 57 31.66 -1.37 4.66
CA LYS A 57 30.97 -0.72 5.78
C LYS A 57 30.40 0.65 5.34
N PRO A 58 29.40 1.19 6.06
CA PRO A 58 28.96 2.56 5.85
C PRO A 58 30.12 3.55 5.92
N MET A 59 30.06 4.61 5.11
CA MET A 59 31.05 5.70 5.02
C MET A 59 32.43 5.23 4.51
N THR A 60 32.52 4.14 3.76
CA THR A 60 33.76 3.70 3.09
C THR A 60 33.92 4.44 1.76
N GLU A 61 35.13 4.92 1.47
CA GLU A 61 35.48 5.54 0.19
C GLU A 61 35.50 4.47 -0.94
N ASN A 62 34.98 4.86 -2.08
CA ASN A 62 35.08 4.07 -3.29
C ASN A 62 36.36 4.48 -4.05
N PRO A 63 37.31 3.57 -4.30
CA PRO A 63 38.54 3.90 -5.04
C PRO A 63 38.31 4.45 -6.45
N ALA A 64 37.15 4.17 -7.05
CA ALA A 64 36.76 4.72 -8.35
C ALA A 64 36.15 6.13 -8.26
N GLY A 65 36.06 6.70 -7.06
CA GLY A 65 35.49 7.99 -6.73
C GLY A 65 34.13 7.90 -6.04
N GLY A 66 33.92 8.78 -5.06
CA GLY A 66 32.70 8.83 -4.25
C GLY A 66 32.77 8.03 -2.96
N MET A 67 31.61 7.85 -2.30
CA MET A 67 31.53 7.22 -0.98
C MET A 67 30.32 6.29 -0.92
N PHE A 68 30.49 5.13 -0.28
CA PHE A 68 29.41 4.22 0.06
C PHE A 68 28.75 4.67 1.38
N TRP A 69 27.76 5.55 1.30
CA TRP A 69 27.13 6.18 2.47
C TRP A 69 26.54 5.15 3.44
N LEU A 70 25.85 4.14 2.93
CA LEU A 70 25.25 3.06 3.72
C LEU A 70 26.00 1.72 3.57
N GLY A 71 27.15 1.72 2.90
CA GLY A 71 27.91 0.51 2.59
C GLY A 71 27.38 -0.22 1.38
N THR A 72 27.94 -1.43 1.14
CA THR A 72 27.57 -2.30 0.02
C THR A 72 27.06 -3.65 0.50
N ASP A 73 26.31 -4.34 -0.36
CA ASP A 73 25.80 -5.68 -0.09
C ASP A 73 26.80 -6.79 -0.42
N LEU A 74 26.36 -8.04 -0.33
CA LEU A 74 27.16 -9.24 -0.64
C LEU A 74 27.76 -9.24 -2.05
N LEU A 75 27.07 -8.66 -3.00
CA LEU A 75 27.48 -8.60 -4.41
C LEU A 75 28.23 -7.29 -4.73
N GLY A 76 28.42 -6.41 -3.74
CA GLY A 76 29.08 -5.13 -3.93
C GLY A 76 28.18 -4.03 -4.50
N ARG A 77 26.85 -4.20 -4.45
CA ARG A 77 25.90 -3.17 -4.89
C ARG A 77 25.68 -2.15 -3.77
N ASP A 78 25.58 -0.88 -4.13
CA ASP A 78 25.39 0.20 -3.15
C ASP A 78 24.02 0.14 -2.47
N ILE A 79 24.01 0.04 -1.14
CA ILE A 79 22.78 -0.10 -0.34
C ILE A 79 21.90 1.14 -0.46
N LEU A 80 22.46 2.35 -0.43
CA LEU A 80 21.70 3.59 -0.54
C LEU A 80 20.95 3.68 -1.87
N SER A 81 21.66 3.44 -2.97
CA SER A 81 21.07 3.43 -4.31
C SER A 81 19.95 2.39 -4.43
N ARG A 82 20.15 1.19 -3.87
CA ARG A 82 19.14 0.13 -3.86
C ARG A 82 17.91 0.50 -3.01
N ILE A 83 18.09 1.20 -1.90
CA ILE A 83 16.94 1.69 -1.10
C ILE A 83 16.17 2.75 -1.88
N ILE A 84 16.86 3.69 -2.52
CA ILE A 84 16.25 4.75 -3.32
C ILE A 84 15.43 4.15 -4.48
N TYR A 85 15.99 3.24 -5.26
CA TYR A 85 15.26 2.58 -6.34
C TYR A 85 14.21 1.59 -5.84
N GLY A 86 14.44 0.92 -4.71
CA GLY A 86 13.45 0.07 -4.05
C GLY A 86 12.20 0.84 -3.62
N THR A 87 12.32 2.16 -3.36
CA THR A 87 11.17 3.02 -3.11
C THR A 87 10.22 3.07 -4.31
N GLN A 88 10.75 3.17 -5.54
CA GLN A 88 9.92 3.11 -6.76
C GLN A 88 9.15 1.81 -6.84
N THR A 89 9.84 0.70 -6.59
CA THR A 89 9.23 -0.63 -6.56
C THR A 89 8.04 -0.68 -5.59
N VAL A 90 8.25 -0.28 -4.35
CA VAL A 90 7.21 -0.32 -3.31
C VAL A 90 6.04 0.62 -3.65
N LEU A 91 6.33 1.86 -4.09
CA LEU A 91 5.31 2.87 -4.40
C LEU A 91 4.58 2.62 -5.73
N ILE A 92 5.03 1.70 -6.57
CA ILE A 92 4.28 1.22 -7.74
C ILE A 92 3.38 0.05 -7.34
N TYR A 93 3.95 -1.00 -6.73
CA TYR A 93 3.21 -2.23 -6.51
C TYR A 93 2.22 -2.15 -5.35
N ALA A 94 2.54 -1.46 -4.24
CA ALA A 94 1.64 -1.39 -3.10
C ALA A 94 0.36 -0.60 -3.37
N PRO A 95 0.40 0.63 -3.94
CA PRO A 95 -0.82 1.35 -4.31
C PRO A 95 -1.63 0.62 -5.38
N LEU A 96 -0.98 0.03 -6.38
CA LEU A 96 -1.68 -0.68 -7.45
C LEU A 96 -2.39 -1.94 -6.92
N ALA A 97 -1.74 -2.73 -6.07
CA ALA A 97 -2.33 -3.89 -5.44
C ALA A 97 -3.49 -3.50 -4.51
N THR A 98 -3.31 -2.43 -3.72
CA THR A 98 -4.37 -1.87 -2.87
C THR A 98 -5.56 -1.41 -3.71
N PHE A 99 -5.32 -0.67 -4.78
CA PHE A 99 -6.37 -0.20 -5.70
C PHE A 99 -7.16 -1.37 -6.31
N CYS A 100 -6.48 -2.39 -6.83
CA CYS A 100 -7.14 -3.58 -7.38
C CYS A 100 -7.99 -4.32 -6.32
N ALA A 101 -7.46 -4.45 -5.09
CA ALA A 101 -8.19 -5.07 -3.99
C ALA A 101 -9.45 -4.25 -3.63
N TYR A 102 -9.35 -2.92 -3.61
CA TYR A 102 -10.50 -2.03 -3.39
C TYR A 102 -11.51 -2.10 -4.51
N LEU A 103 -11.08 -2.15 -5.76
CA LEU A 103 -11.98 -2.28 -6.91
C LEU A 103 -12.89 -3.53 -6.76
N VAL A 104 -12.27 -4.68 -6.46
CA VAL A 104 -13.00 -5.94 -6.26
C VAL A 104 -13.86 -5.89 -5.00
N GLY A 105 -13.29 -5.45 -3.87
CA GLY A 105 -13.98 -5.40 -2.58
C GLY A 105 -15.15 -4.43 -2.56
N ILE A 106 -15.04 -3.27 -3.21
CA ILE A 106 -16.13 -2.29 -3.36
C ILE A 106 -17.28 -2.89 -4.17
N VAL A 107 -16.99 -3.48 -5.33
CA VAL A 107 -18.03 -4.08 -6.17
C VAL A 107 -18.76 -5.19 -5.41
N MET A 108 -18.01 -6.11 -4.80
CA MET A 108 -18.61 -7.18 -3.98
C MET A 108 -19.44 -6.62 -2.82
N GLY A 109 -18.91 -5.63 -2.09
CA GLY A 109 -19.54 -5.03 -0.92
C GLY A 109 -20.82 -4.24 -1.24
N LEU A 110 -20.80 -3.46 -2.32
CA LEU A 110 -21.98 -2.76 -2.82
C LEU A 110 -23.08 -3.76 -3.24
N VAL A 111 -22.72 -4.77 -4.04
CA VAL A 111 -23.66 -5.79 -4.52
C VAL A 111 -24.23 -6.58 -3.36
N GLY A 112 -23.42 -7.10 -2.45
CA GLY A 112 -23.86 -7.86 -1.29
C GLY A 112 -24.73 -7.04 -0.34
N GLY A 113 -24.27 -5.83 0.00
CA GLY A 113 -24.98 -4.92 0.92
C GLY A 113 -26.29 -4.36 0.35
N TYR A 114 -26.34 -4.09 -0.96
CA TYR A 114 -27.51 -3.53 -1.61
C TYR A 114 -28.62 -4.58 -1.83
N TYR A 115 -28.29 -5.72 -2.45
CA TYR A 115 -29.29 -6.75 -2.75
C TYR A 115 -29.66 -7.59 -1.54
N GLY A 116 -28.70 -7.87 -0.66
CA GLY A 116 -28.95 -8.72 0.51
C GLY A 116 -29.28 -10.19 0.15
N GLY A 117 -29.97 -10.88 1.05
CA GLY A 117 -30.50 -12.22 0.81
C GLY A 117 -29.45 -13.24 0.34
N ARG A 118 -29.79 -14.02 -0.71
CA ARG A 118 -28.92 -15.09 -1.25
C ARG A 118 -27.61 -14.57 -1.84
N VAL A 119 -27.62 -13.39 -2.46
CA VAL A 119 -26.43 -12.77 -3.03
C VAL A 119 -25.43 -12.43 -1.93
N ASP A 120 -25.90 -11.78 -0.89
CA ASP A 120 -25.09 -11.46 0.28
C ASP A 120 -24.56 -12.73 0.97
N THR A 121 -25.40 -13.72 1.15
CA THR A 121 -25.00 -15.00 1.75
C THR A 121 -23.87 -15.68 0.96
N LEU A 122 -23.98 -15.72 -0.38
CA LEU A 122 -22.95 -16.34 -1.24
C LEU A 122 -21.62 -15.57 -1.18
N LEU A 123 -21.66 -14.24 -1.32
CA LEU A 123 -20.46 -13.40 -1.26
C LEU A 123 -19.79 -13.46 0.12
N SER A 124 -20.59 -13.46 1.18
CA SER A 124 -20.12 -13.63 2.55
C SER A 124 -19.51 -15.01 2.78
N PHE A 125 -20.12 -16.07 2.25
CA PHE A 125 -19.56 -17.42 2.33
C PHE A 125 -18.19 -17.52 1.66
N VAL A 126 -18.08 -17.07 0.40
CA VAL A 126 -16.79 -17.06 -0.32
C VAL A 126 -15.73 -16.23 0.43
N SER A 127 -16.12 -15.05 0.91
CA SER A 127 -15.21 -14.19 1.68
C SER A 127 -14.75 -14.85 2.98
N ASN A 128 -15.67 -15.55 3.69
CA ASN A 128 -15.34 -16.24 4.93
C ASN A 128 -14.40 -17.44 4.68
N VAL A 129 -14.59 -18.17 3.58
CA VAL A 129 -13.69 -19.27 3.19
C VAL A 129 -12.27 -18.73 2.95
N ILE A 130 -12.13 -17.66 2.19
CA ILE A 130 -10.79 -17.06 1.93
C ILE A 130 -10.16 -16.55 3.24
N LEU A 131 -10.92 -15.87 4.09
CA LEU A 131 -10.45 -15.33 5.35
C LEU A 131 -10.20 -16.38 6.44
N SER A 132 -10.60 -17.64 6.25
CA SER A 132 -10.26 -18.74 7.16
C SER A 132 -8.81 -19.22 7.02
N PHE A 133 -8.16 -18.88 5.91
CA PHE A 133 -6.75 -19.20 5.71
C PHE A 133 -5.86 -18.12 6.36
N PRO A 134 -4.75 -18.52 7.01
CA PRO A 134 -3.71 -17.55 7.38
C PRO A 134 -3.22 -16.79 6.12
N VAL A 135 -3.34 -15.48 6.13
CA VAL A 135 -3.12 -14.64 4.95
C VAL A 135 -1.74 -14.83 4.32
N LEU A 136 -0.68 -14.99 5.12
CA LEU A 136 0.67 -15.25 4.62
C LEU A 136 0.77 -16.60 3.90
N VAL A 137 0.11 -17.64 4.42
CA VAL A 137 0.08 -18.96 3.78
C VAL A 137 -0.62 -18.87 2.42
N LEU A 138 -1.70 -18.10 2.34
CA LEU A 138 -2.42 -17.87 1.10
C LEU A 138 -1.55 -17.16 0.05
N TYR A 139 -0.82 -16.12 0.43
CA TYR A 139 0.12 -15.46 -0.47
C TYR A 139 1.21 -16.39 -0.97
N ILE A 140 1.83 -17.16 -0.06
CA ILE A 140 2.87 -18.14 -0.41
C ILE A 140 2.33 -19.16 -1.39
N LEU A 141 1.15 -19.72 -1.13
CA LEU A 141 0.53 -20.73 -1.99
C LEU A 141 0.27 -20.17 -3.40
N ILE A 142 -0.31 -18.97 -3.50
CA ILE A 142 -0.58 -18.34 -4.80
C ILE A 142 0.73 -18.10 -5.55
N ILE A 143 1.71 -17.42 -4.93
CA ILE A 143 2.98 -17.08 -5.59
C ILE A 143 3.79 -18.33 -5.96
N ALA A 144 3.79 -19.36 -5.10
CA ALA A 144 4.48 -20.61 -5.40
C ALA A 144 3.87 -21.35 -6.61
N THR A 145 2.56 -21.18 -6.86
CA THR A 145 1.89 -21.84 -8.00
C THR A 145 2.02 -21.06 -9.31
N ILE A 146 1.91 -19.73 -9.27
CA ILE A 146 1.91 -18.89 -10.49
C ILE A 146 3.26 -18.21 -10.77
N GLY A 147 4.22 -18.33 -9.84
CA GLY A 147 5.55 -17.73 -9.94
C GLY A 147 5.65 -16.33 -9.33
N ALA A 148 6.87 -15.91 -9.00
CA ALA A 148 7.17 -14.59 -8.45
C ALA A 148 7.29 -13.56 -9.58
N SER A 149 6.38 -12.58 -9.59
CA SER A 149 6.42 -11.41 -10.47
C SER A 149 5.60 -10.27 -9.86
N GLY A 150 5.85 -9.04 -10.29
CA GLY A 150 5.08 -7.88 -9.80
C GLY A 150 3.57 -8.02 -10.05
N PHE A 151 3.19 -8.53 -11.21
CA PHE A 151 1.78 -8.77 -11.54
C PHE A 151 1.15 -9.85 -10.63
N ASN A 152 1.87 -10.95 -10.38
CA ASN A 152 1.39 -12.04 -9.53
C ASN A 152 1.27 -11.62 -8.06
N ILE A 153 2.15 -10.72 -7.58
CA ILE A 153 2.03 -10.10 -6.26
C ILE A 153 0.74 -9.28 -6.18
N ILE A 154 0.43 -8.46 -7.21
CA ILE A 154 -0.82 -7.69 -7.26
C ILE A 154 -2.03 -8.63 -7.21
N LEU A 155 -2.04 -9.70 -7.99
CA LEU A 155 -3.12 -10.69 -7.99
C LEU A 155 -3.30 -11.35 -6.63
N ALA A 156 -2.21 -11.80 -6.01
CA ALA A 156 -2.25 -12.46 -4.70
C ALA A 156 -2.80 -11.52 -3.63
N VAL A 157 -2.30 -10.27 -3.58
CA VAL A 157 -2.77 -9.24 -2.65
C VAL A 157 -4.24 -8.90 -2.90
N THR A 158 -4.65 -8.76 -4.15
CA THR A 158 -6.04 -8.49 -4.51
C THR A 158 -6.96 -9.61 -4.01
N PHE A 159 -6.61 -10.87 -4.31
CA PHE A 159 -7.41 -12.03 -3.93
C PHE A 159 -7.57 -12.16 -2.40
N ALA A 160 -6.49 -12.01 -1.65
CA ALA A 160 -6.49 -12.20 -0.20
C ALA A 160 -7.07 -11.00 0.56
N SER A 161 -6.95 -9.76 0.02
CA SER A 161 -7.38 -8.54 0.70
C SER A 161 -8.82 -8.12 0.38
N ALA A 162 -9.33 -8.42 -0.82
CA ALA A 162 -10.66 -8.04 -1.25
C ALA A 162 -11.80 -8.52 -0.31
N PRO A 163 -11.75 -9.74 0.28
CA PRO A 163 -12.76 -10.18 1.25
C PRO A 163 -12.85 -9.30 2.51
N GLY A 164 -11.73 -8.78 2.99
CA GLY A 164 -11.72 -7.86 4.13
C GLY A 164 -12.34 -6.51 3.78
N ILE A 165 -12.08 -6.00 2.59
CA ILE A 165 -12.67 -4.76 2.06
C ILE A 165 -14.17 -4.96 1.83
N PHE A 166 -14.55 -6.10 1.23
CA PHE A 166 -15.95 -6.48 1.06
C PHE A 166 -16.75 -6.33 2.35
N ARG A 167 -16.26 -6.85 3.49
CA ARG A 167 -16.97 -6.76 4.77
C ARG A 167 -17.24 -5.32 5.20
N ILE A 168 -16.27 -4.43 5.02
CA ILE A 168 -16.40 -3.02 5.39
C ILE A 168 -17.41 -2.33 4.47
N VAL A 169 -17.23 -2.46 3.16
CA VAL A 169 -18.11 -1.85 2.16
C VAL A 169 -19.54 -2.37 2.29
N ARG A 170 -19.69 -3.68 2.51
CA ARG A 170 -21.00 -4.31 2.76
C ARG A 170 -21.70 -3.67 3.96
N GLY A 171 -21.00 -3.52 5.09
CA GLY A 171 -21.57 -2.89 6.30
C GLY A 171 -22.01 -1.45 6.04
N LEU A 172 -21.15 -0.65 5.41
CA LEU A 172 -21.49 0.73 5.02
C LEU A 172 -22.67 0.78 4.05
N THR A 173 -22.73 -0.11 3.07
CA THR A 173 -23.82 -0.19 2.10
C THR A 173 -25.14 -0.53 2.78
N MET A 174 -25.14 -1.47 3.73
CA MET A 174 -26.35 -1.86 4.48
C MET A 174 -26.90 -0.72 5.34
N ASP A 175 -26.02 0.11 5.92
CA ASP A 175 -26.44 1.31 6.68
C ASP A 175 -26.99 2.38 5.75
N LEU A 176 -26.23 2.71 4.69
CA LEU A 176 -26.56 3.81 3.79
C LEU A 176 -27.81 3.55 2.91
N ARG A 177 -28.06 2.29 2.52
CA ARG A 177 -29.21 1.96 1.66
C ARG A 177 -30.56 2.28 2.28
N ASN A 178 -30.64 2.40 3.61
CA ASN A 178 -31.85 2.70 4.33
C ASN A 178 -32.07 4.20 4.57
N ARG A 179 -31.18 5.05 4.06
CA ARG A 179 -31.27 6.52 4.19
C ARG A 179 -32.30 7.10 3.24
N GLU A 180 -32.90 8.19 3.63
CA GLU A 180 -34.03 8.87 2.91
C GLU A 180 -33.64 9.25 1.47
N TYR A 181 -32.41 9.72 1.24
CA TYR A 181 -31.94 10.09 -0.10
C TYR A 181 -31.86 8.90 -1.06
N VAL A 182 -31.56 7.70 -0.54
CA VAL A 182 -31.58 6.46 -1.33
C VAL A 182 -33.01 6.07 -1.68
N SER A 183 -33.94 6.15 -0.72
CA SER A 183 -35.34 5.89 -0.96
C SER A 183 -35.92 6.88 -1.98
N ALA A 184 -35.52 8.15 -1.90
CA ALA A 184 -35.94 9.18 -2.89
C ALA A 184 -35.40 8.87 -4.31
N ALA A 185 -34.16 8.39 -4.44
CA ALA A 185 -33.59 7.97 -5.72
C ALA A 185 -34.35 6.76 -6.30
N GLN A 186 -34.68 5.78 -5.48
CA GLN A 186 -35.46 4.60 -5.88
C GLN A 186 -36.89 5.01 -6.33
N THR A 187 -37.52 5.96 -5.62
CA THR A 187 -38.86 6.47 -5.99
C THR A 187 -38.82 7.22 -7.33
N ARG A 188 -37.71 7.87 -7.69
CA ARG A 188 -37.47 8.46 -9.02
C ARG A 188 -37.26 7.43 -10.13
N GLY A 189 -37.20 6.13 -9.80
CA GLY A 189 -36.97 5.06 -10.77
C GLY A 189 -35.53 4.86 -11.17
N GLU A 190 -34.57 5.37 -10.38
CA GLU A 190 -33.14 5.20 -10.67
C GLU A 190 -32.74 3.72 -10.60
N SER A 191 -31.82 3.32 -11.48
CA SER A 191 -31.33 1.93 -11.53
C SER A 191 -30.50 1.57 -10.29
N ALA A 192 -30.49 0.28 -9.92
CA ALA A 192 -29.70 -0.21 -8.80
C ALA A 192 -28.20 0.14 -8.91
N LEU A 193 -27.63 0.07 -10.12
CA LEU A 193 -26.25 0.46 -10.38
C LEU A 193 -26.04 1.95 -10.10
N TRP A 194 -26.96 2.79 -10.59
CA TRP A 194 -26.90 4.22 -10.34
C TRP A 194 -26.97 4.53 -8.84
N VAL A 195 -27.91 3.92 -8.12
CA VAL A 195 -28.03 4.09 -6.65
C VAL A 195 -26.75 3.66 -5.93
N MET A 196 -26.16 2.50 -6.28
CA MET A 196 -24.94 2.00 -5.65
C MET A 196 -23.74 2.94 -5.89
N PHE A 197 -23.50 3.36 -7.13
CA PHE A 197 -22.29 4.10 -7.48
C PHE A 197 -22.42 5.61 -7.34
N VAL A 198 -23.63 6.17 -7.44
CA VAL A 198 -23.84 7.62 -7.42
C VAL A 198 -24.39 8.12 -6.10
N GLU A 199 -25.20 7.30 -5.40
CA GLU A 199 -25.77 7.71 -4.11
C GLU A 199 -25.02 7.09 -2.92
N ILE A 200 -24.75 5.77 -2.92
CA ILE A 200 -24.17 5.09 -1.76
C ILE A 200 -22.65 5.27 -1.70
N LEU A 201 -21.92 4.93 -2.76
CA LEU A 201 -20.46 4.94 -2.75
C LEU A 201 -19.83 6.30 -2.42
N PRO A 202 -20.31 7.45 -2.96
CA PRO A 202 -19.77 8.76 -2.61
C PRO A 202 -19.97 9.12 -1.14
N ASN A 203 -21.04 8.64 -0.52
CA ASN A 203 -21.33 8.88 0.90
C ASN A 203 -20.52 7.93 1.82
N ALA A 204 -20.04 6.81 1.30
CA ALA A 204 -19.14 5.89 2.00
C ALA A 204 -17.64 6.27 1.90
N ARG A 205 -17.27 7.27 1.08
CA ARG A 205 -15.88 7.59 0.73
C ARG A 205 -14.98 7.91 1.93
N GLY A 206 -15.49 8.62 2.94
CA GLY A 206 -14.68 9.03 4.11
C GLY A 206 -14.05 7.82 4.81
N PRO A 207 -14.86 6.90 5.36
CA PRO A 207 -14.35 5.68 5.98
C PRO A 207 -13.48 4.82 5.05
N LEU A 208 -13.79 4.77 3.74
CA LEU A 208 -13.05 3.97 2.77
C LEU A 208 -11.65 4.54 2.49
N ILE A 209 -11.48 5.86 2.44
CA ILE A 209 -10.17 6.49 2.25
C ILE A 209 -9.27 6.21 3.45
N VAL A 210 -9.79 6.33 4.67
CA VAL A 210 -9.05 6.03 5.90
C VAL A 210 -8.60 4.57 5.93
N ASP A 211 -9.52 3.62 5.66
CA ASP A 211 -9.19 2.20 5.58
C ASP A 211 -8.17 1.90 4.47
N ALA A 212 -8.25 2.59 3.32
CA ALA A 212 -7.31 2.41 2.21
C ALA A 212 -5.86 2.80 2.59
N CYS A 213 -5.68 3.88 3.33
CA CYS A 213 -4.37 4.29 3.82
C CYS A 213 -3.77 3.23 4.77
N LEU A 214 -4.55 2.71 5.72
CA LEU A 214 -4.13 1.63 6.61
C LEU A 214 -3.77 0.36 5.85
N ARG A 215 -4.61 -0.06 4.92
CA ARG A 215 -4.37 -1.27 4.11
C ARG A 215 -3.14 -1.14 3.22
N MET A 216 -2.89 0.04 2.66
CA MET A 216 -1.67 0.27 1.88
C MET A 216 -0.42 0.03 2.74
N GLY A 217 -0.41 0.44 4.02
CA GLY A 217 0.66 0.10 4.96
C GLY A 217 0.82 -1.42 5.16
N TYR A 218 -0.28 -2.15 5.33
CA TYR A 218 -0.24 -3.62 5.42
C TYR A 218 0.25 -4.28 4.12
N VAL A 219 -0.11 -3.76 2.96
CA VAL A 219 0.37 -4.27 1.66
C VAL A 219 1.86 -4.04 1.51
N ILE A 220 2.41 -2.91 1.95
CA ILE A 220 3.86 -2.66 1.96
C ILE A 220 4.59 -3.69 2.82
N ILE A 221 4.08 -3.95 4.04
CA ILE A 221 4.64 -5.00 4.91
C ILE A 221 4.56 -6.36 4.21
N THR A 222 3.45 -6.67 3.57
CA THR A 222 3.26 -7.94 2.84
C THR A 222 4.27 -8.11 1.72
N ILE A 223 4.47 -7.09 0.89
CA ILE A 223 5.48 -7.11 -0.19
C ILE A 223 6.88 -7.31 0.40
N GLY A 224 7.20 -6.61 1.48
CA GLY A 224 8.47 -6.79 2.19
C GLY A 224 8.66 -8.22 2.73
N VAL A 225 7.63 -8.82 3.32
CA VAL A 225 7.67 -10.21 3.82
C VAL A 225 7.81 -11.21 2.67
N LEU A 226 7.09 -11.02 1.56
CA LEU A 226 7.24 -11.87 0.38
C LEU A 226 8.65 -11.78 -0.21
N GLY A 227 9.21 -10.57 -0.31
CA GLY A 227 10.61 -10.37 -0.70
C GLY A 227 11.59 -11.06 0.23
N PHE A 228 11.39 -10.92 1.55
CA PHE A 228 12.20 -11.61 2.57
C PHE A 228 12.14 -13.14 2.46
N LEU A 229 11.00 -13.71 2.10
CA LEU A 229 10.82 -15.14 1.87
C LEU A 229 11.33 -15.62 0.50
N GLY A 230 11.86 -14.72 -0.34
CA GLY A 230 12.34 -15.03 -1.68
C GLY A 230 11.23 -15.17 -2.73
N MET A 231 10.04 -14.70 -2.41
CA MET A 231 8.84 -14.68 -3.27
C MET A 231 8.48 -13.27 -3.75
N GLY A 232 9.39 -12.31 -3.58
CA GLY A 232 9.27 -10.93 -4.03
C GLY A 232 9.54 -10.77 -5.52
N LEU A 233 10.01 -9.59 -5.90
CA LEU A 233 10.40 -9.32 -7.27
C LEU A 233 11.69 -10.07 -7.62
N PRO A 234 11.79 -10.60 -8.85
CA PRO A 234 12.99 -11.30 -9.26
C PRO A 234 14.19 -10.34 -9.38
N PRO A 235 15.41 -10.79 -9.00
CA PRO A 235 16.62 -10.03 -9.27
C PRO A 235 16.76 -9.72 -10.77
N PRO A 236 17.40 -8.59 -11.14
CA PRO A 236 18.20 -7.68 -10.31
C PRO A 236 17.39 -6.53 -9.66
N THR A 237 16.06 -6.51 -9.79
CA THR A 237 15.20 -5.42 -9.31
C THR A 237 15.43 -5.15 -7.82
N PRO A 238 15.71 -3.88 -7.42
CA PRO A 238 15.82 -3.52 -6.02
C PRO A 238 14.49 -3.74 -5.30
N ASP A 239 14.52 -4.58 -4.26
CA ASP A 239 13.38 -4.90 -3.40
C ASP A 239 13.84 -4.89 -1.94
N TRP A 240 13.23 -4.08 -1.10
CA TRP A 240 13.61 -3.94 0.30
C TRP A 240 13.55 -5.26 1.08
N GLY A 241 12.51 -6.07 0.82
CA GLY A 241 12.37 -7.40 1.43
C GLY A 241 13.46 -8.36 0.98
N GLY A 242 13.78 -8.38 -0.32
CA GLY A 242 14.87 -9.15 -0.90
C GLY A 242 16.22 -8.75 -0.33
N MET A 243 16.49 -7.44 -0.15
CA MET A 243 17.72 -6.94 0.48
C MET A 243 17.88 -7.48 1.91
N ILE A 244 16.82 -7.50 2.71
CA ILE A 244 16.84 -8.05 4.07
C ILE A 244 17.12 -9.57 4.03
N SER A 245 16.52 -10.29 3.08
CA SER A 245 16.72 -11.73 2.89
C SER A 245 18.18 -12.06 2.55
N GLU A 246 18.77 -11.31 1.62
CA GLU A 246 20.17 -11.46 1.24
C GLU A 246 21.12 -11.20 2.43
N ALA A 247 20.83 -10.18 3.24
CA ALA A 247 21.62 -9.80 4.41
C ALA A 247 21.49 -10.78 5.61
N ARG A 248 20.45 -11.62 5.66
CA ARG A 248 20.13 -12.47 6.82
C ARG A 248 21.30 -13.31 7.32
N LYS A 249 22.07 -13.88 6.42
CA LYS A 249 23.20 -14.77 6.78
C LYS A 249 24.40 -14.02 7.38
N LEU A 250 24.52 -12.73 7.09
CA LEU A 250 25.64 -11.89 7.52
C LEU A 250 25.23 -10.84 8.57
N PHE A 251 24.03 -10.93 9.10
CA PHE A 251 23.46 -9.93 10.01
C PHE A 251 24.35 -9.65 11.23
N LEU A 252 24.99 -10.66 11.80
CA LEU A 252 25.89 -10.50 12.96
C LEU A 252 27.17 -9.72 12.65
N VAL A 253 27.65 -9.76 11.40
CA VAL A 253 28.90 -9.10 10.98
C VAL A 253 28.64 -7.78 10.26
N PHE A 254 27.59 -7.74 9.44
CA PHE A 254 27.20 -6.59 8.61
C PHE A 254 25.72 -6.22 8.84
N PRO A 255 25.33 -5.80 10.04
CA PRO A 255 23.93 -5.54 10.37
C PRO A 255 23.32 -4.41 9.52
N HIS A 256 24.12 -3.47 9.05
CA HIS A 256 23.67 -2.33 8.24
C HIS A 256 22.96 -2.74 6.96
N MET A 257 23.35 -3.88 6.34
CA MET A 257 22.72 -4.40 5.12
C MET A 257 21.24 -4.72 5.30
N ALA A 258 20.80 -5.11 6.52
CA ALA A 258 19.40 -5.38 6.83
C ALA A 258 18.72 -4.21 7.52
N ILE A 259 19.41 -3.50 8.42
CA ILE A 259 18.83 -2.43 9.24
C ILE A 259 18.31 -1.28 8.35
N PHE A 260 19.04 -0.84 7.36
CA PHE A 260 18.63 0.28 6.53
C PHE A 260 17.36 -0.01 5.70
N PRO A 261 17.23 -1.15 5.01
CA PRO A 261 15.96 -1.50 4.36
C PRO A 261 14.80 -1.67 5.36
N CYS A 262 15.04 -2.20 6.56
CA CYS A 262 14.03 -2.28 7.61
C CYS A 262 13.55 -0.88 8.04
N ILE A 263 14.45 0.08 8.22
CA ILE A 263 14.11 1.48 8.54
C ILE A 263 13.29 2.10 7.40
N ALA A 264 13.62 1.84 6.15
CA ALA A 264 12.87 2.32 5.00
C ALA A 264 11.42 1.81 5.02
N ILE A 265 11.21 0.49 5.17
CA ILE A 265 9.87 -0.10 5.30
C ILE A 265 9.12 0.51 6.48
N SER A 266 9.75 0.49 7.67
CA SER A 266 9.10 0.93 8.92
C SER A 266 8.71 2.40 8.87
N SER A 267 9.55 3.27 8.34
CA SER A 267 9.27 4.71 8.25
C SER A 267 8.13 5.00 7.27
N LEU A 268 8.08 4.34 6.10
CA LEU A 268 6.99 4.53 5.15
C LEU A 268 5.66 4.02 5.71
N VAL A 269 5.65 2.85 6.35
CA VAL A 269 4.46 2.29 7.00
C VAL A 269 4.00 3.18 8.14
N LEU A 270 4.93 3.69 8.97
CA LEU A 270 4.61 4.65 10.03
C LEU A 270 3.97 5.91 9.44
N GLY A 271 4.52 6.46 8.36
CA GLY A 271 3.96 7.62 7.67
C GLY A 271 2.51 7.41 7.22
N LEU A 272 2.21 6.25 6.63
CA LEU A 272 0.86 5.90 6.20
C LEU A 272 -0.11 5.71 7.38
N ASN A 273 0.33 5.08 8.46
CA ASN A 273 -0.49 4.89 9.65
C ASN A 273 -0.82 6.24 10.31
N LEU A 274 0.18 7.11 10.51
CA LEU A 274 -0.04 8.45 11.05
C LEU A 274 -0.95 9.30 10.15
N LEU A 275 -0.80 9.19 8.84
CA LEU A 275 -1.69 9.86 7.90
C LEU A 275 -3.12 9.35 8.03
N SER A 276 -3.31 8.04 8.13
CA SER A 276 -4.63 7.42 8.30
C SER A 276 -5.30 7.83 9.62
N ASP A 277 -4.56 7.82 10.72
CA ASP A 277 -5.07 8.25 12.04
C ASP A 277 -5.48 9.72 12.03
N GLY A 278 -4.68 10.57 11.42
CA GLY A 278 -5.03 11.99 11.26
C GLY A 278 -6.24 12.23 10.37
N LEU A 279 -6.38 11.49 9.26
CA LEU A 279 -7.57 11.55 8.40
C LEU A 279 -8.82 11.07 9.15
N ARG A 280 -8.69 10.04 9.97
CA ARG A 280 -9.78 9.55 10.81
C ARG A 280 -10.22 10.58 11.83
N GLU A 281 -9.27 11.24 12.50
CA GLU A 281 -9.56 12.32 13.47
C GLU A 281 -10.34 13.46 12.82
N ILE A 282 -9.93 13.88 11.62
CA ILE A 282 -10.62 14.94 10.86
C ILE A 282 -12.03 14.48 10.45
N SER A 283 -12.17 13.24 9.95
CA SER A 283 -13.47 12.69 9.52
C SER A 283 -14.49 12.49 10.65
N LEU A 284 -14.06 12.48 11.91
CA LEU A 284 -14.94 12.37 13.08
C LEU A 284 -15.41 13.73 13.61
N ARG A 285 -14.81 14.84 13.13
CA ARG A 285 -15.19 16.21 13.52
C ARG A 285 -16.27 16.83 12.64
N ASP A 286 -16.42 16.32 11.42
CA ASP A 286 -17.48 16.68 10.45
C ASP A 286 -18.73 15.79 10.64
#